data_12bce59ba4c3dbcc6a70728213f893cb
#
_entry.id   12bce59ba4c3dbcc6a70728213f893cb
#
_cell.length_a   1.000
_cell.length_b   1.000
_cell.length_c   1.000
_cell.angle_alpha   90.00
_cell.angle_beta   90.00
_cell.angle_gamma   90.00
#
_symmetry.space_group_name_H-M   'P 1'
#
loop_
_entity.id
_entity.type
_entity.pdbx_description
1 polymer ?
#
loop_
_entity_poly.entity_id
_entity_poly.type
_entity_poly.pdbx_seq_one_letter_code
_entity_poly.pdbx_strand_id
1 'polypeptide(L)'
;MIHPASTRKGRILFAPMIAFCHFLGKHYPELLLKIRYFLTFKKKLNLNDPQDLNEKIIWAKLYSDTTQWTILADKYKVREYVEEKGLGENLVKLYGTWDNAKDFDFDQLPENFILQANNGDGKGTNKVVKGKSTLSAIQKAAIVKTIDEWLHRKNIGLLHAEPQYKGIHPMVIAEELLPTPNGESTLVDYKMWCFNGKVHYIWTCSERSKNGASAHVMLYDREWKACPQYSIFSSRYSKGMLMPKPENLERMIEVAETLAQGFPEVRVDLYNIDPTDENGKIYFGELTFTSLGGFMNYFTPDFLKKAGSLFSIEDFKKKK
;
A
#
# COMPACT_ATOMS: atom_id res chain seq x y z
N MET A 1 18.59 -3.97 10.01
CA MET A 1 19.68 -4.01 9.00
C MET A 1 19.22 -3.24 7.77
N ILE A 2 20.03 -2.27 7.29
CA ILE A 2 19.78 -1.57 6.04
C ILE A 2 19.84 -2.63 4.92
N HIS A 3 18.79 -2.72 4.10
CA HIS A 3 18.77 -3.68 2.98
C HIS A 3 20.01 -3.44 2.09
N PRO A 4 20.85 -4.43 1.79
CA PRO A 4 22.11 -4.23 1.07
C PRO A 4 21.95 -3.44 -0.24
N ALA A 5 20.82 -3.60 -0.94
CA ALA A 5 20.50 -2.87 -2.17
C ALA A 5 20.08 -1.40 -1.96
N SER A 6 20.01 -0.89 -0.72
CA SER A 6 19.64 0.51 -0.45
C SER A 6 20.79 1.50 -0.69
N THR A 7 22.02 1.04 -0.76
CA THR A 7 23.21 1.85 -1.08
C THR A 7 23.61 1.70 -2.55
N ARG A 8 24.30 2.72 -3.13
CA ARG A 8 24.79 2.67 -4.52
C ARG A 8 25.72 1.46 -4.76
N LYS A 9 26.64 1.17 -3.82
CA LYS A 9 27.54 -0.01 -3.88
C LYS A 9 26.73 -1.30 -3.77
N GLY A 10 25.76 -1.39 -2.87
CA GLY A 10 24.88 -2.55 -2.75
C GLY A 10 24.05 -2.79 -4.00
N ARG A 11 23.50 -1.74 -4.66
CA ARG A 11 22.77 -1.92 -5.93
C ARG A 11 23.64 -2.53 -7.02
N ILE A 12 24.89 -2.10 -7.15
CA ILE A 12 25.83 -2.65 -8.16
C ILE A 12 26.15 -4.11 -7.85
N LEU A 13 26.46 -4.44 -6.59
CA LEU A 13 26.81 -5.80 -6.17
C LEU A 13 25.66 -6.80 -6.36
N PHE A 14 24.42 -6.37 -6.09
CA PHE A 14 23.23 -7.23 -6.18
C PHE A 14 22.50 -7.11 -7.53
N ALA A 15 22.96 -6.27 -8.46
CA ALA A 15 22.31 -6.07 -9.76
C ALA A 15 22.06 -7.38 -10.54
N PRO A 16 23.00 -8.34 -10.63
CA PRO A 16 22.75 -9.60 -11.34
C PRO A 16 21.65 -10.44 -10.68
N MET A 17 21.65 -10.49 -9.35
CA MET A 17 20.62 -11.20 -8.58
C MET A 17 19.24 -10.55 -8.76
N ILE A 18 19.17 -9.22 -8.72
CA ILE A 18 17.93 -8.48 -8.95
C ILE A 18 17.43 -8.74 -10.39
N ALA A 19 18.31 -8.67 -11.39
CA ALA A 19 17.96 -8.96 -12.78
C ALA A 19 17.44 -10.40 -12.94
N PHE A 20 18.07 -11.37 -12.29
CA PHE A 20 17.62 -12.75 -12.29
C PHE A 20 16.23 -12.89 -11.61
N CYS A 21 16.01 -12.22 -10.47
CA CYS A 21 14.69 -12.21 -9.84
C CYS A 21 13.62 -11.56 -10.73
N HIS A 22 13.94 -10.49 -11.46
CA HIS A 22 13.03 -9.88 -12.43
C HIS A 22 12.72 -10.84 -13.59
N PHE A 23 13.73 -11.55 -14.10
CA PHE A 23 13.53 -12.58 -15.12
C PHE A 23 12.60 -13.69 -14.62
N LEU A 24 12.86 -14.22 -13.43
CA LEU A 24 11.97 -15.21 -12.80
C LEU A 24 10.56 -14.66 -12.59
N GLY A 25 10.41 -13.43 -12.08
CA GLY A 25 9.11 -12.81 -11.84
C GLY A 25 8.30 -12.61 -13.13
N LYS A 26 8.97 -12.41 -14.25
CA LYS A 26 8.35 -12.26 -15.56
C LYS A 26 7.97 -13.61 -16.21
N HIS A 27 8.82 -14.61 -16.09
CA HIS A 27 8.69 -15.86 -16.86
C HIS A 27 8.34 -17.09 -16.00
N TYR A 28 8.71 -17.09 -14.72
CA TYR A 28 8.53 -18.20 -13.79
C TYR A 28 8.09 -17.69 -12.41
N PRO A 29 6.95 -16.95 -12.32
CA PRO A 29 6.54 -16.27 -11.08
C PRO A 29 6.35 -17.23 -9.91
N GLU A 30 5.78 -18.41 -10.14
CA GLU A 30 5.58 -19.41 -9.09
C GLU A 30 6.92 -19.90 -8.51
N LEU A 31 7.93 -20.15 -9.36
CA LEU A 31 9.26 -20.56 -8.90
C LEU A 31 9.91 -19.46 -8.05
N LEU A 32 9.86 -18.22 -8.52
CA LEU A 32 10.36 -17.07 -7.74
C LEU A 32 9.72 -17.02 -6.37
N LEU A 33 8.39 -17.15 -6.30
CA LEU A 33 7.64 -17.05 -5.04
C LEU A 33 7.94 -18.21 -4.10
N LYS A 34 8.08 -19.44 -4.61
CA LYS A 34 8.49 -20.62 -3.82
C LYS A 34 9.87 -20.43 -3.20
N ILE A 35 10.85 -19.96 -3.98
CA ILE A 35 12.21 -19.68 -3.49
C ILE A 35 12.17 -18.60 -2.41
N ARG A 36 11.53 -17.48 -2.70
CA ARG A 36 11.46 -16.35 -1.74
C ARG A 36 10.71 -16.71 -0.47
N TYR A 37 9.63 -17.47 -0.57
CA TYR A 37 8.85 -17.92 0.57
C TYR A 37 9.68 -18.81 1.49
N PHE A 38 10.42 -19.77 0.92
CA PHE A 38 11.34 -20.60 1.67
C PHE A 38 12.47 -19.79 2.35
N LEU A 39 13.06 -18.83 1.63
CA LEU A 39 14.10 -17.96 2.19
C LEU A 39 13.57 -17.08 3.33
N THR A 40 12.31 -16.64 3.26
CA THR A 40 11.69 -15.75 4.25
C THR A 40 11.21 -16.51 5.48
N PHE A 41 10.47 -17.59 5.28
CA PHE A 41 9.74 -18.29 6.34
C PHE A 41 10.36 -19.63 6.74
N LYS A 42 11.40 -20.11 6.04
CA LYS A 42 12.06 -21.42 6.24
C LYS A 42 11.09 -22.61 6.13
N LYS A 43 9.95 -22.42 5.44
CA LYS A 43 8.98 -23.46 5.13
C LYS A 43 8.64 -23.46 3.65
N LYS A 44 8.14 -24.59 3.12
CA LYS A 44 7.66 -24.68 1.74
C LYS A 44 6.35 -23.91 1.60
N LEU A 45 6.20 -23.20 0.46
CA LEU A 45 4.96 -22.55 0.07
C LEU A 45 3.94 -23.64 -0.35
N ASN A 46 2.79 -23.68 0.33
CA ASN A 46 1.71 -24.60 -0.01
C ASN A 46 0.68 -23.89 -0.92
N LEU A 47 0.70 -24.21 -2.20
CA LEU A 47 -0.24 -23.67 -3.18
C LEU A 47 -1.37 -24.66 -3.53
N ASN A 48 -1.23 -25.94 -3.16
CA ASN A 48 -2.27 -26.93 -3.40
C ASN A 48 -3.42 -26.80 -2.39
N ASP A 49 -3.08 -26.44 -1.15
CA ASP A 49 -4.01 -26.25 -0.05
C ASP A 49 -3.50 -25.12 0.86
N PRO A 50 -3.59 -23.84 0.41
CA PRO A 50 -3.09 -22.70 1.16
C PRO A 50 -3.91 -22.46 2.43
N GLN A 51 -3.25 -22.41 3.59
CA GLN A 51 -3.91 -22.34 4.88
C GLN A 51 -3.82 -20.95 5.51
N ASP A 52 -2.72 -20.25 5.32
CA ASP A 52 -2.52 -18.95 5.93
C ASP A 52 -2.73 -17.79 4.92
N LEU A 53 -2.88 -16.58 5.46
CA LEU A 53 -3.13 -15.36 4.66
C LEU A 53 -2.05 -15.13 3.60
N ASN A 54 -0.77 -15.35 3.91
CA ASN A 54 0.31 -15.18 2.94
C ASN A 54 0.19 -16.17 1.77
N GLU A 55 -0.06 -17.44 2.07
CA GLU A 55 -0.22 -18.50 1.07
C GLU A 55 -1.42 -18.22 0.17
N LYS A 56 -2.56 -17.78 0.75
CA LYS A 56 -3.77 -17.45 -0.01
C LYS A 56 -3.61 -16.22 -0.89
N ILE A 57 -2.92 -15.16 -0.42
CA ILE A 57 -2.59 -13.99 -1.26
C ILE A 57 -1.66 -14.40 -2.41
N ILE A 58 -0.64 -15.24 -2.14
CA ILE A 58 0.26 -15.73 -3.18
C ILE A 58 -0.50 -16.61 -4.19
N TRP A 59 -1.40 -17.45 -3.71
CA TRP A 59 -2.27 -18.26 -4.57
C TRP A 59 -3.15 -17.36 -5.46
N ALA A 60 -3.81 -16.36 -4.86
CA ALA A 60 -4.73 -15.47 -5.57
C ALA A 60 -4.02 -14.72 -6.72
N LYS A 61 -2.85 -14.14 -6.49
CA LYS A 61 -2.13 -13.41 -7.56
C LYS A 61 -1.58 -14.30 -8.67
N LEU A 62 -1.44 -15.61 -8.45
CA LEU A 62 -0.98 -16.55 -9.46
C LEU A 62 -2.13 -17.16 -10.27
N TYR A 63 -3.30 -17.38 -9.64
CA TYR A 63 -4.33 -18.26 -10.21
C TYR A 63 -5.72 -17.61 -10.28
N SER A 64 -5.94 -16.42 -9.70
CA SER A 64 -7.22 -15.72 -9.83
C SER A 64 -7.23 -14.72 -10.99
N ASP A 65 -8.42 -14.24 -11.36
CA ASP A 65 -8.55 -13.09 -12.24
C ASP A 65 -8.17 -11.82 -11.49
N THR A 66 -7.06 -11.21 -11.90
CA THR A 66 -6.50 -9.99 -11.31
C THR A 66 -6.74 -8.73 -12.15
N THR A 67 -7.59 -8.82 -13.18
CA THR A 67 -7.84 -7.71 -14.11
C THR A 67 -8.33 -6.44 -13.39
N GLN A 68 -9.30 -6.60 -12.48
CA GLN A 68 -9.81 -5.50 -11.68
C GLN A 68 -8.76 -4.91 -10.73
N TRP A 69 -7.82 -5.73 -10.25
CA TRP A 69 -6.76 -5.25 -9.37
C TRP A 69 -5.87 -4.20 -10.05
N THR A 70 -5.66 -4.32 -11.36
CA THR A 70 -4.86 -3.35 -12.13
C THR A 70 -5.50 -1.95 -12.11
N ILE A 71 -6.82 -1.88 -12.23
CA ILE A 71 -7.57 -0.62 -12.18
C ILE A 71 -7.54 -0.05 -10.75
N LEU A 72 -7.78 -0.90 -9.76
CA LEU A 72 -7.94 -0.49 -8.37
C LEU A 72 -6.61 -0.25 -7.63
N ALA A 73 -5.49 -0.79 -8.12
CA ALA A 73 -4.15 -0.47 -7.62
C ALA A 73 -3.56 0.79 -8.27
N ASP A 74 -4.14 1.28 -9.35
CA ASP A 74 -3.79 2.56 -9.98
C ASP A 74 -4.38 3.71 -9.16
N LYS A 75 -3.52 4.51 -8.51
CA LYS A 75 -3.95 5.62 -7.62
C LYS A 75 -4.80 6.68 -8.33
N TYR A 76 -4.74 6.77 -9.66
CA TYR A 76 -5.59 7.66 -10.44
C TYR A 76 -6.92 6.99 -10.80
N LYS A 77 -6.88 5.78 -11.36
CA LYS A 77 -8.10 5.09 -11.84
C LYS A 77 -9.03 4.62 -10.73
N VAL A 78 -8.48 4.28 -9.58
CA VAL A 78 -9.29 3.87 -8.41
C VAL A 78 -10.27 4.94 -7.94
N ARG A 79 -10.03 6.21 -8.30
CA ARG A 79 -10.89 7.34 -7.93
C ARG A 79 -12.30 7.19 -8.51
N GLU A 80 -12.41 6.75 -9.77
CA GLU A 80 -13.70 6.46 -10.41
C GLU A 80 -14.50 5.40 -9.63
N TYR A 81 -13.83 4.31 -9.23
CA TYR A 81 -14.46 3.28 -8.40
C TYR A 81 -14.96 3.82 -7.04
N VAL A 82 -14.18 4.68 -6.39
CA VAL A 82 -14.58 5.32 -5.12
C VAL A 82 -15.80 6.22 -5.32
N GLU A 83 -15.84 6.98 -6.42
CA GLU A 83 -16.98 7.82 -6.79
C GLU A 83 -18.24 6.98 -7.11
N GLU A 84 -18.10 5.90 -7.87
CA GLU A 84 -19.21 4.96 -8.17
C GLU A 84 -19.79 4.30 -6.91
N LYS A 85 -18.99 4.14 -5.87
CA LYS A 85 -19.43 3.66 -4.56
C LYS A 85 -20.12 4.74 -3.70
N GLY A 86 -20.27 5.96 -4.22
CA GLY A 86 -20.87 7.08 -3.48
C GLY A 86 -19.92 7.72 -2.45
N LEU A 87 -18.62 7.44 -2.53
CA LEU A 87 -17.61 7.87 -1.56
C LEU A 87 -16.69 8.97 -2.14
N GLY A 88 -17.15 9.74 -3.12
CA GLY A 88 -16.36 10.81 -3.74
C GLY A 88 -15.87 11.86 -2.75
N GLU A 89 -16.60 12.12 -1.67
CA GLU A 89 -16.19 13.04 -0.60
C GLU A 89 -14.98 12.54 0.22
N ASN A 90 -14.70 11.23 0.17
CA ASN A 90 -13.54 10.61 0.83
C ASN A 90 -12.27 10.69 -0.02
N LEU A 91 -12.34 11.17 -1.26
CA LEU A 91 -11.17 11.35 -2.11
C LEU A 91 -10.38 12.60 -1.71
N VAL A 92 -9.07 12.45 -1.64
CA VAL A 92 -8.17 13.60 -1.52
C VAL A 92 -8.28 14.44 -2.78
N LYS A 93 -8.30 15.77 -2.64
CA LYS A 93 -8.40 16.69 -3.78
C LYS A 93 -7.25 16.47 -4.75
N LEU A 94 -7.57 16.19 -6.00
CA LEU A 94 -6.61 16.07 -7.09
C LEU A 94 -6.40 17.43 -7.75
N TYR A 95 -5.13 17.84 -7.93
CA TYR A 95 -4.78 19.09 -8.58
C TYR A 95 -4.38 18.89 -10.04
N GLY A 96 -3.79 17.73 -10.38
CA GLY A 96 -3.40 17.45 -11.76
C GLY A 96 -2.76 16.08 -11.92
N THR A 97 -2.60 15.68 -13.19
CA THR A 97 -1.99 14.41 -13.60
C THR A 97 -1.08 14.63 -14.81
N TRP A 98 0.03 13.93 -14.88
CA TRP A 98 1.01 14.03 -15.95
C TRP A 98 1.57 12.66 -16.31
N ASP A 99 1.61 12.34 -17.59
CA ASP A 99 2.28 11.18 -18.17
C ASP A 99 3.59 11.55 -18.90
N ASN A 100 3.90 12.84 -18.95
CA ASN A 100 5.14 13.37 -19.48
C ASN A 100 5.70 14.47 -18.54
N ALA A 101 6.93 14.29 -18.08
CA ALA A 101 7.57 15.23 -17.15
C ALA A 101 7.75 16.65 -17.73
N LYS A 102 7.76 16.82 -19.06
CA LYS A 102 7.88 18.13 -19.71
C LYS A 102 6.62 18.98 -19.59
N ASP A 103 5.47 18.32 -19.40
CA ASP A 103 4.16 18.99 -19.29
C ASP A 103 3.85 19.37 -17.84
N PHE A 104 4.74 18.99 -16.90
CA PHE A 104 4.56 19.30 -15.49
C PHE A 104 4.76 20.80 -15.23
N ASP A 105 3.70 21.43 -14.74
CA ASP A 105 3.65 22.87 -14.49
C ASP A 105 3.41 23.15 -12.99
N PHE A 106 4.38 23.81 -12.36
CA PHE A 106 4.27 24.24 -10.96
C PHE A 106 3.19 25.31 -10.75
N ASP A 107 2.89 26.14 -11.76
CA ASP A 107 2.01 27.28 -11.60
C ASP A 107 0.54 26.84 -11.40
N GLN A 108 0.18 25.66 -11.86
CA GLN A 108 -1.13 25.04 -11.64
C GLN A 108 -1.31 24.47 -10.21
N LEU A 109 -0.26 24.42 -9.40
CA LEU A 109 -0.27 23.75 -8.09
C LEU A 109 -0.30 24.77 -6.93
N PRO A 110 -0.88 24.41 -5.77
CA PRO A 110 -0.84 25.23 -4.58
C PRO A 110 0.58 25.26 -3.95
N GLU A 111 0.74 26.01 -2.85
CA GLU A 111 2.02 26.09 -2.14
C GLU A 111 2.45 24.76 -1.52
N ASN A 112 1.49 23.95 -1.07
CA ASN A 112 1.74 22.68 -0.44
C ASN A 112 0.95 21.58 -1.13
N PHE A 113 1.64 20.53 -1.56
CA PHE A 113 1.03 19.39 -2.25
C PHE A 113 1.88 18.14 -2.09
N ILE A 114 1.32 16.99 -2.43
CA ILE A 114 2.04 15.73 -2.55
C ILE A 114 2.01 15.24 -3.99
N LEU A 115 3.18 14.81 -4.50
CA LEU A 115 3.31 14.11 -5.76
C LEU A 115 3.40 12.61 -5.51
N GLN A 116 2.73 11.82 -6.33
CA GLN A 116 2.76 10.37 -6.25
C GLN A 116 2.82 9.74 -7.65
N ALA A 117 3.61 8.68 -7.81
CA ALA A 117 3.48 7.81 -8.98
C ALA A 117 2.19 6.97 -8.79
N ASN A 118 1.31 6.93 -9.81
CA ASN A 118 0.05 6.18 -9.74
C ASN A 118 0.25 4.67 -9.58
N ASN A 119 1.38 4.14 -10.07
CA ASN A 119 1.79 2.74 -10.01
C ASN A 119 2.81 2.47 -8.90
N GLY A 120 2.80 3.26 -7.84
CA GLY A 120 3.75 3.13 -6.74
C GLY A 120 3.57 1.83 -5.96
N ASP A 121 4.59 0.96 -5.99
CA ASP A 121 4.66 -0.32 -5.29
C ASP A 121 5.40 -0.25 -3.94
N GLY A 122 5.55 0.94 -3.39
CA GLY A 122 6.23 1.14 -2.11
C GLY A 122 7.04 2.44 -2.01
N LYS A 123 8.21 2.35 -1.35
CA LYS A 123 9.03 3.52 -0.99
C LYS A 123 9.57 4.28 -2.20
N GLY A 124 9.62 5.62 -2.05
CA GLY A 124 10.23 6.49 -3.04
C GLY A 124 9.35 6.82 -4.24
N THR A 125 8.05 6.55 -4.10
CA THR A 125 7.04 6.85 -5.13
C THR A 125 6.11 7.99 -4.74
N ASN A 126 6.44 8.71 -3.68
CA ASN A 126 5.78 9.93 -3.26
C ASN A 126 6.81 11.02 -2.88
N LYS A 127 6.41 12.26 -3.00
CA LYS A 127 7.23 13.43 -2.65
C LYS A 127 6.35 14.56 -2.17
N VAL A 128 6.52 14.95 -0.90
CA VAL A 128 5.88 16.13 -0.33
C VAL A 128 6.63 17.38 -0.78
N VAL A 129 5.88 18.38 -1.24
CA VAL A 129 6.37 19.73 -1.56
C VAL A 129 5.68 20.70 -0.62
N LYS A 130 6.46 21.50 0.10
CA LYS A 130 5.97 22.58 0.97
C LYS A 130 6.63 23.89 0.58
N GLY A 131 5.86 24.98 0.51
CA GLY A 131 6.36 26.29 0.14
C GLY A 131 6.88 26.33 -1.31
N LYS A 132 6.07 25.96 -2.28
CA LYS A 132 6.42 25.93 -3.72
C LYS A 132 7.13 27.21 -4.19
N SER A 133 6.65 28.38 -3.75
CA SER A 133 7.19 29.70 -4.10
C SER A 133 8.63 29.90 -3.62
N THR A 134 9.06 29.19 -2.57
CA THR A 134 10.43 29.28 -2.02
C THR A 134 11.43 28.33 -2.68
N LEU A 135 10.97 27.46 -3.59
CA LEU A 135 11.84 26.51 -4.27
C LEU A 135 12.78 27.21 -5.26
N SER A 136 14.06 26.96 -5.13
CA SER A 136 15.05 27.38 -6.12
C SER A 136 14.85 26.64 -7.46
N ALA A 137 15.39 27.19 -8.54
CA ALA A 137 15.37 26.56 -9.86
C ALA A 137 15.98 25.14 -9.83
N ILE A 138 17.06 24.94 -9.04
CA ILE A 138 17.69 23.62 -8.86
C ILE A 138 16.74 22.62 -8.19
N GLN A 139 16.02 23.07 -7.16
CA GLN A 139 15.04 22.20 -6.47
C GLN A 139 13.85 21.85 -7.37
N LYS A 140 13.34 22.82 -8.16
CA LYS A 140 12.29 22.57 -9.16
C LYS A 140 12.77 21.57 -10.21
N ALA A 141 13.96 21.75 -10.77
CA ALA A 141 14.56 20.80 -11.72
C ALA A 141 14.73 19.38 -11.13
N ALA A 142 15.11 19.27 -9.85
CA ALA A 142 15.24 17.98 -9.18
C ALA A 142 13.88 17.30 -9.00
N ILE A 143 12.78 18.04 -8.80
CA ILE A 143 11.42 17.51 -8.75
C ILE A 143 11.01 16.95 -10.11
N VAL A 144 11.20 17.75 -11.19
CA VAL A 144 10.89 17.32 -12.57
C VAL A 144 11.68 16.04 -12.95
N LYS A 145 12.96 16.00 -12.58
CA LYS A 145 13.76 14.77 -12.75
C LYS A 145 13.20 13.57 -12.00
N THR A 146 12.70 13.76 -10.77
CA THR A 146 12.05 12.69 -10.00
C THR A 146 10.79 12.21 -10.70
N ILE A 147 9.97 13.11 -11.26
CA ILE A 147 8.78 12.80 -12.05
C ILE A 147 9.17 11.94 -13.26
N ASP A 148 10.19 12.37 -14.03
CA ASP A 148 10.68 11.63 -15.18
C ASP A 148 11.17 10.23 -14.82
N GLU A 149 11.92 10.09 -13.70
CA GLU A 149 12.36 8.81 -13.17
C GLU A 149 11.17 7.89 -12.82
N TRP A 150 10.07 8.42 -12.25
CA TRP A 150 8.89 7.64 -11.93
C TRP A 150 8.11 7.19 -13.17
N LEU A 151 7.95 8.06 -14.15
CA LEU A 151 7.29 7.74 -15.42
C LEU A 151 8.01 6.65 -16.22
N HIS A 152 9.36 6.58 -16.09
CA HIS A 152 10.20 5.61 -16.78
C HIS A 152 10.58 4.38 -15.94
N ARG A 153 9.97 4.19 -14.75
CA ARG A 153 10.24 3.00 -13.92
C ARG A 153 9.87 1.72 -14.66
N LYS A 154 10.77 0.74 -14.57
CA LYS A 154 10.60 -0.59 -15.18
C LYS A 154 10.53 -1.68 -14.11
N ASN A 155 9.96 -2.82 -14.47
CA ASN A 155 9.94 -4.02 -13.63
C ASN A 155 9.18 -3.86 -12.30
N ILE A 156 8.20 -2.94 -12.25
CA ILE A 156 7.36 -2.72 -11.07
C ILE A 156 6.60 -4.02 -10.76
N GLY A 157 6.54 -4.40 -9.48
CA GLY A 157 5.86 -5.61 -9.02
C GLY A 157 6.57 -6.93 -9.32
N LEU A 158 7.58 -6.98 -10.23
CA LEU A 158 8.18 -8.27 -10.65
C LEU A 158 8.89 -9.01 -9.52
N LEU A 159 9.50 -8.29 -8.57
CA LEU A 159 10.18 -8.94 -7.43
C LEU A 159 9.25 -9.75 -6.53
N HIS A 160 7.98 -9.40 -6.50
CA HIS A 160 6.96 -10.11 -5.73
C HIS A 160 5.93 -10.81 -6.63
N ALA A 161 6.16 -10.81 -7.96
CA ALA A 161 5.24 -11.33 -8.96
C ALA A 161 3.81 -10.78 -8.75
N GLU A 162 3.69 -9.47 -8.70
CA GLU A 162 2.44 -8.73 -8.47
C GLU A 162 1.85 -8.30 -9.82
N PRO A 163 0.84 -9.03 -10.34
CA PRO A 163 0.36 -8.86 -11.72
C PRO A 163 -0.32 -7.51 -11.95
N GLN A 164 -0.94 -6.93 -10.92
CA GLN A 164 -1.70 -5.69 -11.02
C GLN A 164 -0.87 -4.50 -11.51
N TYR A 165 0.43 -4.45 -11.22
CA TYR A 165 1.27 -3.32 -11.63
C TYR A 165 1.70 -3.38 -13.10
N LYS A 166 1.58 -4.53 -13.77
CA LYS A 166 2.05 -4.71 -15.16
C LYS A 166 1.24 -3.90 -16.16
N GLY A 167 -0.06 -3.71 -15.91
CA GLY A 167 -0.99 -3.04 -16.83
C GLY A 167 -1.24 -1.57 -16.52
N ILE A 168 -0.63 -1.01 -15.48
CA ILE A 168 -0.84 0.41 -15.12
C ILE A 168 0.00 1.30 -16.05
N HIS A 169 -0.67 2.21 -16.78
CA HIS A 169 0.01 3.26 -17.54
C HIS A 169 0.66 4.24 -16.55
N PRO A 170 1.97 4.49 -16.63
CA PRO A 170 2.65 5.35 -15.68
C PRO A 170 2.17 6.79 -15.76
N MET A 171 1.77 7.35 -14.63
CA MET A 171 1.40 8.75 -14.46
C MET A 171 1.92 9.25 -13.11
N VAL A 172 2.11 10.56 -13.00
CA VAL A 172 2.30 11.24 -11.72
C VAL A 172 1.05 12.04 -11.43
N ILE A 173 0.55 11.92 -10.20
CA ILE A 173 -0.59 12.69 -9.70
C ILE A 173 -0.10 13.70 -8.66
N ALA A 174 -0.73 14.87 -8.61
CA ALA A 174 -0.55 15.85 -7.54
C ALA A 174 -1.84 15.96 -6.75
N GLU A 175 -1.77 15.75 -5.45
CA GLU A 175 -2.89 15.79 -4.54
C GLU A 175 -2.67 16.79 -3.40
N GLU A 176 -3.76 17.13 -2.73
CA GLU A 176 -3.74 17.93 -1.53
C GLU A 176 -2.85 17.29 -0.46
N LEU A 177 -1.98 18.07 0.13
CA LEU A 177 -1.22 17.64 1.29
C LEU A 177 -2.13 17.75 2.52
N LEU A 178 -2.64 16.61 2.95
CA LEU A 178 -3.51 16.55 4.13
C LEU A 178 -2.79 17.10 5.38
N PRO A 179 -3.49 17.85 6.24
CA PRO A 179 -2.93 18.35 7.48
C PRO A 179 -2.64 17.20 8.44
N THR A 180 -1.56 17.30 9.19
CA THR A 180 -1.27 16.39 10.30
C THR A 180 -1.90 16.90 11.57
N PRO A 181 -2.66 16.10 12.34
CA PRO A 181 -3.26 16.52 13.60
C PRO A 181 -2.19 16.94 14.61
N ASN A 182 -2.48 17.98 15.39
CA ASN A 182 -1.79 18.35 16.64
C ASN A 182 -0.25 18.33 16.61
N GLY A 183 0.39 18.71 15.48
CA GLY A 183 1.85 18.75 15.38
C GLY A 183 2.52 17.39 15.22
N GLU A 184 1.77 16.33 14.95
CA GLU A 184 2.33 15.03 14.58
C GLU A 184 3.20 15.13 13.33
N SER A 185 4.24 14.31 13.26
CA SER A 185 5.17 14.33 12.13
C SER A 185 4.58 13.72 10.86
N THR A 186 3.59 12.83 10.99
CA THR A 186 2.94 12.09 9.89
C THR A 186 1.50 11.76 10.26
N LEU A 187 0.65 11.60 9.24
CA LEU A 187 -0.68 11.03 9.41
C LEU A 187 -0.61 9.59 9.89
N VAL A 188 -1.62 9.17 10.65
CA VAL A 188 -1.84 7.76 10.97
C VAL A 188 -2.49 7.08 9.76
N ASP A 189 -1.86 5.99 9.27
CA ASP A 189 -2.52 5.09 8.33
C ASP A 189 -3.38 4.10 9.11
N TYR A 190 -4.66 4.06 8.82
CA TYR A 190 -5.60 3.05 9.29
C TYR A 190 -5.79 2.00 8.19
N LYS A 191 -5.14 0.85 8.35
CA LYS A 191 -5.16 -0.23 7.35
C LYS A 191 -6.23 -1.24 7.72
N MET A 192 -7.39 -1.11 7.06
CA MET A 192 -8.56 -1.93 7.30
C MET A 192 -8.44 -3.25 6.53
N TRP A 193 -8.21 -4.35 7.25
CA TRP A 193 -8.17 -5.69 6.67
C TRP A 193 -9.59 -6.23 6.51
N CYS A 194 -10.03 -6.30 5.27
CA CYS A 194 -11.37 -6.75 4.90
C CYS A 194 -11.32 -8.17 4.33
N PHE A 195 -12.20 -9.02 4.84
CA PHE A 195 -12.40 -10.38 4.36
C PHE A 195 -13.89 -10.58 4.04
N ASN A 196 -14.19 -11.04 2.83
CA ASN A 196 -15.55 -11.16 2.30
C ASN A 196 -16.39 -9.87 2.50
N GLY A 197 -15.77 -8.71 2.24
CA GLY A 197 -16.40 -7.40 2.34
C GLY A 197 -16.61 -6.89 3.78
N LYS A 198 -16.02 -7.52 4.80
CA LYS A 198 -16.14 -7.13 6.20
C LYS A 198 -14.78 -6.81 6.82
N VAL A 199 -14.69 -5.70 7.55
CA VAL A 199 -13.51 -5.36 8.34
C VAL A 199 -13.41 -6.30 9.53
N HIS A 200 -12.26 -6.94 9.69
CA HIS A 200 -11.96 -7.83 10.83
C HIS A 200 -10.82 -7.30 11.69
N TYR A 201 -9.85 -6.62 11.07
CA TYR A 201 -8.68 -6.09 11.76
C TYR A 201 -8.32 -4.73 11.22
N ILE A 202 -7.75 -3.90 12.09
CA ILE A 202 -7.28 -2.55 11.78
C ILE A 202 -5.83 -2.46 12.21
N TRP A 203 -4.91 -2.25 11.28
CA TRP A 203 -3.51 -2.09 11.56
C TRP A 203 -3.11 -0.62 11.42
N THR A 204 -2.86 0.03 12.55
CA THR A 204 -2.44 1.42 12.55
C THR A 204 -0.93 1.53 12.32
N CYS A 205 -0.53 2.50 11.51
CA CYS A 205 0.87 2.88 11.30
C CYS A 205 1.01 4.37 11.57
N SER A 206 1.73 4.73 12.63
CA SER A 206 2.02 6.10 13.04
C SER A 206 3.52 6.38 13.04
N GLU A 207 3.89 7.64 13.27
CA GLU A 207 5.27 8.10 13.45
C GLU A 207 6.24 7.51 12.41
N ARG A 208 5.85 7.57 11.13
CA ARG A 208 6.70 7.09 10.04
C ARG A 208 7.97 7.91 9.95
N SER A 209 9.11 7.23 9.88
CA SER A 209 10.37 7.91 9.58
C SER A 209 10.30 8.62 8.22
N LYS A 210 10.99 9.77 8.09
CA LYS A 210 10.99 10.61 6.85
C LYS A 210 11.28 9.83 5.57
N ASN A 211 12.09 8.77 5.66
CA ASN A 211 12.41 7.90 4.53
C ASN A 211 11.47 6.68 4.43
N GLY A 212 10.40 6.61 5.24
CA GLY A 212 9.46 5.49 5.31
C GLY A 212 10.09 4.15 5.70
N ALA A 213 11.29 4.16 6.31
CA ALA A 213 12.01 2.92 6.66
C ALA A 213 11.43 2.23 7.90
N SER A 214 10.79 2.99 8.79
CA SER A 214 10.18 2.49 10.02
C SER A 214 8.85 3.17 10.31
N ALA A 215 8.02 2.53 11.12
CA ALA A 215 6.78 3.06 11.65
C ALA A 215 6.50 2.42 13.02
N HIS A 216 5.75 3.11 13.85
CA HIS A 216 5.11 2.52 15.02
C HIS A 216 3.80 1.88 14.58
N VAL A 217 3.54 0.65 15.06
CA VAL A 217 2.39 -0.13 14.59
C VAL A 217 1.63 -0.75 15.76
N MET A 218 0.31 -0.86 15.60
CA MET A 218 -0.55 -1.61 16.49
C MET A 218 -1.67 -2.28 15.68
N LEU A 219 -1.96 -3.53 16.02
CA LEU A 219 -3.10 -4.26 15.47
C LEU A 219 -4.27 -4.18 16.45
N TYR A 220 -5.44 -3.86 15.93
CA TYR A 220 -6.72 -3.87 16.63
C TYR A 220 -7.68 -4.83 15.94
N ASP A 221 -8.61 -5.41 16.69
CA ASP A 221 -9.78 -6.04 16.09
C ASP A 221 -10.83 -4.99 15.66
N ARG A 222 -11.94 -5.45 15.11
CA ARG A 222 -13.04 -4.59 14.64
C ARG A 222 -13.60 -3.67 15.75
N GLU A 223 -13.65 -4.14 16.98
CA GLU A 223 -14.16 -3.43 18.14
C GLU A 223 -13.13 -2.49 18.80
N TRP A 224 -11.97 -2.32 18.14
CA TRP A 224 -10.84 -1.51 18.61
C TRP A 224 -10.09 -2.09 19.82
N LYS A 225 -10.21 -3.39 20.08
CA LYS A 225 -9.40 -4.05 21.10
C LYS A 225 -8.00 -4.34 20.56
N ALA A 226 -6.97 -3.88 21.24
CA ALA A 226 -5.60 -4.09 20.83
C ALA A 226 -5.19 -5.57 20.86
N CYS A 227 -4.52 -6.01 19.81
CA CYS A 227 -4.07 -7.39 19.59
C CYS A 227 -2.54 -7.48 19.38
N PRO A 228 -1.70 -6.94 20.30
CA PRO A 228 -0.24 -6.90 20.11
C PRO A 228 0.39 -8.30 20.02
N GLN A 229 -0.26 -9.32 20.56
CA GLN A 229 0.21 -10.73 20.53
C GLN A 229 0.27 -11.29 19.10
N TYR A 230 -0.38 -10.67 18.14
CA TYR A 230 -0.37 -11.08 16.73
C TYR A 230 0.72 -10.41 15.89
N SER A 231 1.44 -9.44 16.46
CA SER A 231 2.49 -8.69 15.76
C SER A 231 3.89 -9.16 16.16
N ILE A 232 4.78 -9.23 15.16
CA ILE A 232 6.22 -9.41 15.37
C ILE A 232 6.89 -8.06 15.24
N PHE A 233 7.24 -7.44 16.36
CA PHE A 233 7.86 -6.14 16.37
C PHE A 233 9.34 -6.19 15.96
N SER A 234 9.81 -5.15 15.31
CA SER A 234 11.18 -5.05 14.80
C SER A 234 11.59 -3.58 14.71
N SER A 235 12.83 -3.30 14.30
CA SER A 235 13.30 -1.93 14.03
C SER A 235 12.53 -1.26 12.86
N ARG A 236 11.90 -2.05 11.97
CA ARG A 236 11.05 -1.54 10.89
C ARG A 236 9.62 -1.23 11.38
N TYR A 237 9.09 -2.11 12.20
CA TYR A 237 7.75 -2.01 12.76
C TYR A 237 7.85 -2.16 14.27
N SER A 238 8.10 -1.04 14.97
CA SER A 238 8.14 -1.02 16.42
C SER A 238 6.73 -0.96 17.01
N LYS A 239 6.59 -1.42 18.24
CA LYS A 239 5.31 -1.36 18.95
C LYS A 239 4.90 0.10 19.15
N GLY A 240 3.74 0.47 18.63
CA GLY A 240 3.11 1.77 18.87
C GLY A 240 2.45 1.86 20.23
N MET A 241 2.14 3.07 20.65
CA MET A 241 1.27 3.30 21.81
C MET A 241 -0.15 2.83 21.51
N LEU A 242 -0.89 2.50 22.58
CA LEU A 242 -2.33 2.27 22.46
C LEU A 242 -3.00 3.61 22.12
N MET A 243 -3.71 3.63 21.00
CA MET A 243 -4.47 4.79 20.58
C MET A 243 -5.89 4.70 21.14
N PRO A 244 -6.51 5.84 21.52
CA PRO A 244 -7.93 5.87 21.83
C PRO A 244 -8.76 5.40 20.63
N LYS A 245 -9.94 4.83 20.90
CA LYS A 245 -10.89 4.48 19.83
C LYS A 245 -11.31 5.76 19.11
N PRO A 246 -11.20 5.84 17.77
CA PRO A 246 -11.72 6.98 17.03
C PRO A 246 -13.24 7.13 17.23
N GLU A 247 -13.72 8.34 17.47
CA GLU A 247 -15.15 8.62 17.64
C GLU A 247 -15.94 8.25 16.37
N ASN A 248 -15.34 8.40 15.19
CA ASN A 248 -15.91 8.07 13.89
C ASN A 248 -15.51 6.68 13.37
N LEU A 249 -15.09 5.74 14.24
CA LEU A 249 -14.66 4.39 13.83
C LEU A 249 -15.71 3.66 12.98
N GLU A 250 -16.97 3.74 13.35
CA GLU A 250 -18.06 3.05 12.62
C GLU A 250 -18.18 3.58 11.17
N ARG A 251 -18.02 4.89 10.96
CA ARG A 251 -17.97 5.48 9.61
C ARG A 251 -16.74 5.02 8.84
N MET A 252 -15.57 4.91 9.49
CA MET A 252 -14.37 4.35 8.85
C MET A 252 -14.60 2.91 8.40
N ILE A 253 -15.26 2.10 9.23
CA ILE A 253 -15.61 0.72 8.91
C ILE A 253 -16.60 0.67 7.73
N GLU A 254 -17.64 1.52 7.73
CA GLU A 254 -18.60 1.61 6.64
C GLU A 254 -17.94 1.96 5.29
N VAL A 255 -17.06 2.95 5.28
CA VAL A 255 -16.27 3.32 4.10
C VAL A 255 -15.43 2.12 3.61
N ALA A 256 -14.72 1.47 4.51
CA ALA A 256 -13.87 0.34 4.16
C ALA A 256 -14.67 -0.86 3.64
N GLU A 257 -15.79 -1.21 4.28
CA GLU A 257 -16.67 -2.31 3.86
C GLU A 257 -17.36 -2.02 2.53
N THR A 258 -17.75 -0.77 2.27
CA THR A 258 -18.33 -0.34 0.99
C THR A 258 -17.33 -0.56 -0.16
N LEU A 259 -16.06 -0.17 0.06
CA LEU A 259 -14.99 -0.37 -0.92
C LEU A 259 -14.54 -1.82 -1.06
N ALA A 260 -14.68 -2.61 0.00
CA ALA A 260 -14.29 -4.02 0.01
C ALA A 260 -15.35 -4.98 -0.55
N GLN A 261 -16.54 -4.48 -0.90
CA GLN A 261 -17.63 -5.32 -1.42
C GLN A 261 -17.20 -6.09 -2.66
N GLY A 262 -17.43 -7.41 -2.60
CA GLY A 262 -17.16 -8.32 -3.71
C GLY A 262 -15.72 -8.81 -3.77
N PHE A 263 -14.83 -8.44 -2.84
CA PHE A 263 -13.48 -8.99 -2.73
C PHE A 263 -13.40 -10.00 -1.59
N PRO A 264 -12.86 -11.21 -1.84
CA PRO A 264 -12.61 -12.19 -0.78
C PRO A 264 -11.62 -11.69 0.26
N GLU A 265 -10.59 -10.96 -0.18
CA GLU A 265 -9.60 -10.26 0.64
C GLU A 265 -9.19 -8.97 -0.04
N VAL A 266 -9.18 -7.89 0.72
CA VAL A 266 -8.58 -6.61 0.33
C VAL A 266 -8.28 -5.79 1.57
N ARG A 267 -7.18 -5.04 1.55
CA ARG A 267 -6.89 -4.04 2.57
C ARG A 267 -7.27 -2.66 2.04
N VAL A 268 -8.08 -1.94 2.80
CA VAL A 268 -8.46 -0.55 2.53
C VAL A 268 -7.68 0.35 3.46
N ASP A 269 -6.86 1.24 2.91
CA ASP A 269 -6.07 2.18 3.71
C ASP A 269 -6.80 3.52 3.78
N LEU A 270 -7.03 4.01 4.99
CA LEU A 270 -7.73 5.27 5.27
C LEU A 270 -6.86 6.21 6.10
N TYR A 271 -7.07 7.51 5.91
CA TYR A 271 -6.59 8.57 6.79
C TYR A 271 -7.76 9.21 7.51
N ASN A 272 -7.63 9.40 8.82
CA ASN A 272 -8.60 10.11 9.64
C ASN A 272 -7.95 11.38 10.19
N ILE A 273 -8.45 12.52 9.75
CA ILE A 273 -7.84 13.82 10.07
C ILE A 273 -8.22 14.28 11.49
N ASP A 274 -9.43 13.95 11.92
CA ASP A 274 -9.90 14.24 13.27
C ASP A 274 -10.58 13.02 13.88
N PRO A 275 -9.82 12.13 14.52
CA PRO A 275 -10.38 10.94 15.16
C PRO A 275 -11.16 11.22 16.45
N THR A 276 -11.17 12.47 16.93
CA THR A 276 -11.89 12.90 18.14
C THR A 276 -13.26 13.51 17.84
N ASP A 277 -13.63 13.62 16.56
CA ASP A 277 -14.92 14.08 16.09
C ASP A 277 -15.65 12.94 15.37
N GLU A 278 -16.89 12.63 15.76
CA GLU A 278 -17.70 11.61 15.08
C GLU A 278 -17.98 11.98 13.61
N ASN A 279 -17.97 13.27 13.26
CA ASN A 279 -18.08 13.82 11.93
C ASN A 279 -16.71 14.10 11.28
N GLY A 280 -15.63 13.75 11.97
CA GLY A 280 -14.26 13.93 11.50
C GLY A 280 -14.03 13.37 10.11
N LYS A 281 -13.28 14.10 9.28
CA LYS A 281 -13.11 13.78 7.87
C LYS A 281 -12.21 12.58 7.66
N ILE A 282 -12.71 11.61 6.89
CA ILE A 282 -12.04 10.38 6.53
C ILE A 282 -11.62 10.48 5.06
N TYR A 283 -10.36 10.17 4.75
CA TYR A 283 -9.86 10.12 3.39
C TYR A 283 -9.45 8.71 2.98
N PHE A 284 -9.77 8.36 1.76
CA PHE A 284 -9.30 7.14 1.10
C PHE A 284 -7.82 7.28 0.71
N GLY A 285 -7.01 6.27 1.01
CA GLY A 285 -5.61 6.19 0.65
C GLY A 285 -5.34 5.25 -0.51
N GLU A 286 -5.61 3.94 -0.33
CA GLU A 286 -5.40 2.92 -1.37
C GLU A 286 -6.19 1.63 -1.10
N LEU A 287 -6.42 0.85 -2.16
CA LEU A 287 -6.78 -0.56 -2.08
C LEU A 287 -5.54 -1.42 -2.30
N THR A 288 -5.31 -2.38 -1.41
CA THR A 288 -4.15 -3.28 -1.50
C THR A 288 -4.60 -4.74 -1.53
N PHE A 289 -4.34 -5.42 -2.64
CA PHE A 289 -4.69 -6.84 -2.86
C PHE A 289 -3.56 -7.81 -2.51
N THR A 290 -2.34 -7.32 -2.46
CA THR A 290 -1.15 -8.14 -2.28
C THR A 290 -0.25 -7.57 -1.19
N SER A 291 -0.77 -7.46 0.01
CA SER A 291 -0.05 -6.89 1.14
C SER A 291 1.32 -7.50 1.31
N LEU A 292 2.38 -6.67 1.19
CA LEU A 292 3.79 -7.05 1.13
C LEU A 292 4.06 -8.24 0.16
N GLY A 293 3.29 -8.32 -0.93
CA GLY A 293 3.39 -9.41 -1.90
C GLY A 293 3.05 -10.80 -1.35
N GLY A 294 2.35 -10.92 -0.21
CA GLY A 294 2.12 -12.17 0.50
C GLY A 294 3.31 -12.63 1.36
N PHE A 295 4.17 -11.70 1.80
CA PHE A 295 5.34 -12.00 2.62
C PHE A 295 5.32 -11.26 3.96
N MET A 296 4.17 -11.22 4.61
CA MET A 296 3.94 -10.50 5.86
C MET A 296 4.61 -11.21 7.05
N ASN A 297 5.91 -11.01 7.20
CA ASN A 297 6.71 -11.58 8.29
C ASN A 297 6.68 -10.73 9.57
N TYR A 298 5.85 -9.72 9.61
CA TYR A 298 5.59 -8.89 10.80
C TYR A 298 4.33 -9.33 11.56
N PHE A 299 3.65 -10.36 11.09
CA PHE A 299 2.59 -11.04 11.82
C PHE A 299 3.01 -12.44 12.27
N THR A 300 2.46 -12.87 13.40
CA THR A 300 2.69 -14.22 13.90
C THR A 300 2.03 -15.28 13.01
N PRO A 301 2.56 -16.52 12.98
CA PRO A 301 1.94 -17.61 12.24
C PRO A 301 0.48 -17.86 12.64
N ASP A 302 0.16 -17.71 13.93
CA ASP A 302 -1.19 -17.87 14.46
C ASP A 302 -2.16 -16.82 13.87
N PHE A 303 -1.72 -15.56 13.80
CA PHE A 303 -2.52 -14.52 13.14
C PHE A 303 -2.72 -14.81 11.67
N LEU A 304 -1.64 -15.15 10.95
CA LEU A 304 -1.72 -15.42 9.51
C LEU A 304 -2.68 -16.57 9.21
N LYS A 305 -2.67 -17.63 10.03
CA LYS A 305 -3.60 -18.74 9.92
C LYS A 305 -5.04 -18.31 10.25
N LYS A 306 -5.23 -17.56 11.35
CA LYS A 306 -6.54 -17.03 11.77
C LYS A 306 -7.13 -16.11 10.68
N ALA A 307 -6.38 -15.16 10.17
CA ALA A 307 -6.82 -14.28 9.08
C ALA A 307 -7.07 -15.05 7.78
N GLY A 308 -6.22 -16.03 7.46
CA GLY A 308 -6.43 -16.93 6.32
C GLY A 308 -7.73 -17.76 6.42
N SER A 309 -8.21 -18.10 7.61
CA SER A 309 -9.46 -18.85 7.77
C SER A 309 -10.73 -18.02 7.52
N LEU A 310 -10.63 -16.69 7.40
CA LEU A 310 -11.76 -15.78 7.20
C LEU A 310 -12.31 -15.77 5.76
N PHE A 311 -11.61 -16.36 4.81
CA PHE A 311 -12.03 -16.47 3.42
C PHE A 311 -11.49 -17.75 2.78
N SER A 312 -12.09 -18.17 1.66
CA SER A 312 -11.67 -19.33 0.87
C SER A 312 -11.04 -18.90 -0.45
N ILE A 313 -10.08 -19.69 -0.97
CA ILE A 313 -9.58 -19.52 -2.34
C ILE A 313 -10.70 -19.76 -3.38
N GLU A 314 -11.74 -20.54 -3.06
CA GLU A 314 -12.90 -20.72 -3.92
C GLU A 314 -13.69 -19.43 -4.13
N ASP A 315 -13.62 -18.48 -3.18
CA ASP A 315 -14.29 -17.18 -3.28
C ASP A 315 -13.70 -16.34 -4.42
N PHE A 316 -12.42 -16.55 -4.80
CA PHE A 316 -11.80 -15.93 -5.97
C PHE A 316 -12.25 -16.55 -7.29
N LYS A 317 -12.78 -17.76 -7.30
CA LYS A 317 -13.22 -18.49 -8.50
C LYS A 317 -14.66 -18.15 -8.89
N LYS A 318 -15.46 -17.60 -8.00
CA LYS A 318 -16.92 -17.37 -8.19
C LYS A 318 -17.28 -16.21 -9.12
N LYS A 319 -16.30 -15.47 -9.64
CA LYS A 319 -16.54 -14.39 -10.61
C LYS A 319 -16.22 -14.88 -12.03
N LYS A 320 -17.13 -15.65 -12.61
CA LYS A 320 -17.25 -15.83 -14.07
C LYS A 320 -18.58 -15.28 -14.52
#